data_cae11e2ab6e739ef8eff0160754352ae
#
_entry.id   cae11e2ab6e739ef8eff0160754352ae
#
_cell.length_a   1.000
_cell.length_b   1.000
_cell.length_c   1.000
_cell.angle_alpha   90.00
_cell.angle_beta   90.00
_cell.angle_gamma   90.00
#
_symmetry.space_group_name_H-M   'P 1'
#
loop_
_entity.id
_entity.type
_entity.pdbx_description
1 polymer ?
#
loop_
_entity_poly.entity_id
_entity_poly.type
_entity_poly.pdbx_seq_one_letter_code
_entity_poly.pdbx_strand_id
1 'polypeptide(L)'
;MKEINSNKENITIIIIEIIGKESLSPINVSIPGDPSSASFYAALCLLSKNSKIILKKVHINPTRIGFFDIIRDHKGKISFKNKRIQGSEIVADVHVESSKMKPLKVNKNLFTSCQDEVPIMTILACFLPGASIFKGIEDLANKESNRIKEMQKI
;
A
#
# COMPACT_ATOMS: atom_id res chain seq x y z
N MET A 1 -17.56 15.28 -15.85
CA MET A 1 -16.31 14.82 -16.46
C MET A 1 -16.31 15.32 -17.91
N LYS A 2 -15.44 16.24 -18.26
CA LYS A 2 -15.26 16.70 -19.65
C LYS A 2 -13.92 16.15 -20.13
N GLU A 3 -13.92 15.29 -21.14
CA GLU A 3 -12.73 14.86 -21.85
C GLU A 3 -12.35 15.89 -22.89
N ILE A 4 -11.13 16.40 -22.84
CA ILE A 4 -10.55 17.22 -23.89
C ILE A 4 -9.52 16.36 -24.62
N ASN A 5 -9.87 15.89 -25.80
CA ASN A 5 -8.96 15.17 -26.68
C ASN A 5 -8.06 16.18 -27.42
N SER A 6 -6.78 16.22 -27.08
CA SER A 6 -5.74 16.79 -27.93
C SER A 6 -4.82 15.68 -28.42
N ASN A 7 -4.62 15.63 -29.72
CA ASN A 7 -3.73 14.65 -30.38
C ASN A 7 -2.31 14.77 -29.81
N LYS A 8 -1.97 13.89 -28.87
CA LYS A 8 -0.68 13.28 -28.59
C LYS A 8 -0.52 12.66 -27.21
N GLU A 9 -1.36 13.03 -26.22
CA GLU A 9 -1.41 12.32 -24.91
C GLU A 9 -2.82 12.50 -24.37
N ASN A 10 -3.47 11.42 -23.94
CA ASN A 10 -4.75 11.51 -23.24
C ASN A 10 -4.49 12.12 -21.86
N ILE A 11 -4.62 13.44 -21.76
CA ILE A 11 -4.54 14.14 -20.46
C ILE A 11 -5.93 14.09 -19.84
N THR A 12 -6.10 13.29 -18.80
CA THR A 12 -7.29 13.34 -17.95
C THR A 12 -7.12 14.45 -16.93
N ILE A 13 -7.87 15.54 -17.07
CA ILE A 13 -7.90 16.62 -16.09
C ILE A 13 -9.02 16.31 -15.09
N ILE A 14 -8.65 16.13 -13.83
CA ILE A 14 -9.60 16.01 -12.72
C ILE A 14 -9.74 17.40 -12.09
N ILE A 15 -10.93 17.96 -12.14
CA ILE A 15 -11.26 19.24 -11.50
C ILE A 15 -12.03 18.90 -10.22
N ILE A 16 -11.51 19.38 -9.09
CA ILE A 16 -12.19 19.35 -7.80
C ILE A 16 -12.70 20.76 -7.52
N GLU A 17 -14.02 20.92 -7.49
CA GLU A 17 -14.65 22.18 -7.11
C GLU A 17 -15.13 22.08 -5.66
N ILE A 18 -14.73 23.03 -4.83
CA ILE A 18 -15.11 23.09 -3.43
C ILE A 18 -15.95 24.35 -3.22
N ILE A 19 -17.21 24.16 -2.85
CA ILE A 19 -18.10 25.25 -2.44
C ILE A 19 -17.87 25.50 -0.95
N GLY A 20 -17.30 26.66 -0.65
CA GLY A 20 -17.03 27.05 0.73
C GLY A 20 -18.28 27.58 1.46
N LYS A 21 -18.10 27.90 2.76
CA LYS A 21 -19.14 28.49 3.64
C LYS A 21 -20.31 27.57 3.99
N GLU A 22 -20.16 26.26 3.84
CA GLU A 22 -21.13 25.29 4.34
C GLU A 22 -21.01 25.15 5.87
N SER A 23 -22.13 24.98 6.54
CA SER A 23 -22.13 24.69 7.97
C SER A 23 -21.74 23.24 8.22
N LEU A 24 -20.74 23.03 9.05
CA LEU A 24 -20.27 21.69 9.41
C LEU A 24 -21.04 21.17 10.62
N SER A 25 -21.51 19.93 10.53
CA SER A 25 -22.11 19.20 11.66
C SER A 25 -21.13 18.17 12.20
N PRO A 26 -21.04 18.01 13.53
CA PRO A 26 -20.19 16.96 14.11
C PRO A 26 -20.73 15.57 13.73
N ILE A 27 -19.81 14.67 13.41
CA ILE A 27 -20.12 13.28 13.10
C ILE A 27 -19.34 12.32 14.00
N ASN A 28 -19.94 11.19 14.34
CA ASN A 28 -19.24 10.10 15.00
C ASN A 28 -18.59 9.20 13.94
N VAL A 29 -17.27 9.12 13.97
CA VAL A 29 -16.49 8.33 13.00
C VAL A 29 -15.68 7.27 13.71
N SER A 30 -15.70 6.05 13.19
CA SER A 30 -14.77 4.99 13.59
C SER A 30 -13.66 4.90 12.55
N ILE A 31 -12.47 5.31 12.91
CA ILE A 31 -11.30 5.32 12.01
C ILE A 31 -10.75 3.89 11.88
N PRO A 32 -10.61 3.35 10.66
CA PRO A 32 -10.00 2.04 10.45
C PRO A 32 -8.49 2.07 10.68
N GLY A 33 -7.89 0.87 10.82
CA GLY A 33 -6.44 0.73 10.87
C GLY A 33 -5.80 1.12 9.53
N ASP A 34 -4.69 1.84 9.59
CA ASP A 34 -3.93 2.27 8.41
C ASP A 34 -3.19 1.07 7.76
N PRO A 35 -3.35 0.84 6.44
CA PRO A 35 -2.68 -0.25 5.74
C PRO A 35 -1.15 -0.10 5.72
N SER A 36 -0.62 1.12 5.68
CA SER A 36 0.82 1.36 5.71
C SER A 36 1.42 0.94 7.05
N SER A 37 0.79 1.33 8.17
CA SER A 37 1.21 0.86 9.49
C SER A 37 1.08 -0.66 9.63
N ALA A 38 0.02 -1.25 9.08
CA ALA A 38 -0.20 -2.69 9.09
C ALA A 38 0.88 -3.46 8.31
N SER A 39 1.46 -2.87 7.27
CA SER A 39 2.48 -3.48 6.44
C SER A 39 3.77 -3.81 7.23
N PHE A 40 4.15 -3.00 8.22
CA PHE A 40 5.32 -3.24 9.06
C PHE A 40 5.15 -4.51 9.92
N TYR A 41 3.99 -4.66 10.55
CA TYR A 41 3.68 -5.86 11.34
C TYR A 41 3.54 -7.10 10.45
N ALA A 42 2.98 -6.94 9.24
CA ALA A 42 2.90 -8.00 8.26
C ALA A 42 4.30 -8.45 7.81
N ALA A 43 5.20 -7.53 7.49
CA ALA A 43 6.58 -7.84 7.12
C ALA A 43 7.33 -8.56 8.25
N LEU A 44 7.19 -8.08 9.48
CA LEU A 44 7.77 -8.73 10.65
C LEU A 44 7.28 -10.19 10.79
N CYS A 45 5.98 -10.42 10.65
CA CYS A 45 5.38 -11.76 10.71
C CYS A 45 5.88 -12.67 9.58
N LEU A 46 5.98 -12.14 8.34
CA LEU A 46 6.46 -12.90 7.18
C LEU A 46 7.90 -13.38 7.35
N LEU A 47 8.76 -12.57 8.00
CA LEU A 47 10.16 -12.90 8.27
C LEU A 47 10.35 -13.79 9.50
N SER A 48 9.41 -13.75 10.44
CA SER A 48 9.51 -14.51 11.70
C SER A 48 9.09 -15.96 11.51
N LYS A 49 9.90 -16.92 11.97
CA LYS A 49 9.59 -18.35 11.84
C LYS A 49 8.32 -18.73 12.61
N ASN A 50 7.47 -19.56 11.99
CA ASN A 50 6.26 -20.12 12.61
C ASN A 50 5.32 -19.08 13.22
N SER A 51 5.28 -17.89 12.64
CA SER A 51 4.51 -16.77 13.17
C SER A 51 3.19 -16.59 12.43
N LYS A 52 2.20 -16.13 13.17
CA LYS A 52 0.88 -15.71 12.66
C LYS A 52 0.45 -14.45 13.37
N ILE A 53 -0.18 -13.52 12.63
CA ILE A 53 -0.77 -12.31 13.18
C ILE A 53 -2.11 -12.02 12.51
N ILE A 54 -3.00 -11.40 13.25
CA ILE A 54 -4.27 -10.86 12.74
C ILE A 54 -4.29 -9.36 13.04
N LEU A 55 -4.23 -8.56 11.98
CA LEU A 55 -4.34 -7.11 12.05
C LEU A 55 -5.81 -6.74 11.81
N LYS A 56 -6.49 -6.33 12.86
CA LYS A 56 -7.95 -6.15 12.81
C LYS A 56 -8.36 -4.79 12.25
N LYS A 57 -9.49 -4.79 11.53
CA LYS A 57 -10.14 -3.57 11.03
C LYS A 57 -9.23 -2.68 10.17
N VAL A 58 -8.34 -3.29 9.38
CA VAL A 58 -7.46 -2.55 8.46
C VAL A 58 -8.28 -2.08 7.27
N HIS A 59 -8.08 -0.82 6.89
CA HIS A 59 -8.63 -0.25 5.66
C HIS A 59 -8.08 -1.00 4.43
N ILE A 60 -8.96 -1.44 3.54
CA ILE A 60 -8.59 -2.24 2.37
C ILE A 60 -9.08 -1.62 1.06
N ASN A 61 -8.95 -0.32 0.91
CA ASN A 61 -9.17 0.35 -0.36
C ASN A 61 -8.17 -0.19 -1.40
N PRO A 62 -8.61 -0.63 -2.58
CA PRO A 62 -7.74 -1.17 -3.63
C PRO A 62 -6.59 -0.25 -4.03
N THR A 63 -6.76 1.07 -3.90
CA THR A 63 -5.71 2.05 -4.21
C THR A 63 -4.61 2.14 -3.14
N ARG A 64 -4.77 1.46 -2.00
CA ARG A 64 -3.88 1.55 -0.83
C ARG A 64 -3.36 0.19 -0.32
N ILE A 65 -3.73 -0.91 -0.97
CA ILE A 65 -3.35 -2.27 -0.51
C ILE A 65 -2.30 -2.94 -1.41
N GLY A 66 -1.61 -2.16 -2.24
CA GLY A 66 -0.61 -2.68 -3.18
C GLY A 66 0.48 -3.51 -2.51
N PHE A 67 0.91 -3.15 -1.30
CA PHE A 67 1.82 -3.97 -0.51
C PHE A 67 1.28 -5.41 -0.34
N PHE A 68 0.06 -5.56 0.16
CA PHE A 68 -0.53 -6.87 0.43
C PHE A 68 -0.72 -7.70 -0.84
N ASP A 69 -1.09 -7.05 -1.94
CA ASP A 69 -1.28 -7.72 -3.23
C ASP A 69 0.06 -8.21 -3.78
N ILE A 70 1.09 -7.36 -3.79
CA ILE A 70 2.44 -7.73 -4.21
C ILE A 70 2.96 -8.91 -3.37
N ILE A 71 2.81 -8.85 -2.06
CA ILE A 71 3.27 -9.93 -1.18
C ILE A 71 2.56 -11.25 -1.51
N ARG A 72 1.25 -11.25 -1.74
CA ARG A 72 0.49 -12.46 -2.13
C ARG A 72 0.98 -13.03 -3.47
N ASP A 73 1.20 -12.19 -4.46
CA ASP A 73 1.67 -12.60 -5.79
C ASP A 73 3.06 -13.25 -5.71
N HIS A 74 3.84 -12.88 -4.70
CA HIS A 74 5.18 -13.41 -4.45
C HIS A 74 5.21 -14.51 -3.38
N LYS A 75 4.10 -15.22 -3.20
CA LYS A 75 3.96 -16.36 -2.27
C LYS A 75 3.89 -16.01 -0.78
N GLY A 76 3.71 -14.77 -0.41
CA GLY A 76 3.40 -14.38 0.97
C GLY A 76 2.00 -14.85 1.37
N LYS A 77 1.86 -15.43 2.54
CA LYS A 77 0.59 -15.92 3.06
C LYS A 77 -0.17 -14.78 3.73
N ILE A 78 -0.93 -14.04 2.93
CA ILE A 78 -1.81 -12.96 3.39
C ILE A 78 -3.23 -13.23 2.90
N SER A 79 -4.21 -13.03 3.77
CA SER A 79 -5.63 -13.10 3.42
C SER A 79 -6.45 -12.07 4.16
N PHE A 80 -7.51 -11.57 3.50
CA PHE A 80 -8.47 -10.63 4.07
C PHE A 80 -9.72 -11.39 4.49
N LYS A 81 -10.07 -11.32 5.78
CA LYS A 81 -11.26 -11.94 6.35
C LYS A 81 -12.16 -10.89 6.99
N ASN A 82 -13.41 -11.26 7.26
CA ASN A 82 -14.38 -10.39 7.92
C ASN A 82 -14.52 -9.01 7.23
N LYS A 83 -14.54 -9.01 5.88
CA LYS A 83 -14.75 -7.78 5.10
C LYS A 83 -16.10 -7.17 5.43
N ARG A 84 -16.11 -5.86 5.70
CA ARG A 84 -17.32 -5.10 6.01
C ARG A 84 -17.12 -3.63 5.67
N ILE A 85 -18.23 -2.91 5.60
CA ILE A 85 -18.21 -1.44 5.51
C ILE A 85 -18.24 -0.88 6.93
N GLN A 86 -17.35 0.08 7.20
CA GLN A 86 -17.28 0.82 8.46
C GLN A 86 -17.20 2.31 8.12
N GLY A 87 -18.28 3.04 8.37
CA GLY A 87 -18.44 4.37 7.79
C GLY A 87 -18.55 4.27 6.27
N SER A 88 -17.80 5.04 5.54
CA SER A 88 -17.74 4.98 4.06
C SER A 88 -16.58 4.12 3.53
N GLU A 89 -15.90 3.38 4.41
CA GLU A 89 -14.66 2.67 4.08
C GLU A 89 -14.83 1.15 4.17
N ILE A 90 -14.14 0.43 3.28
CA ILE A 90 -14.07 -1.03 3.34
C ILE A 90 -12.93 -1.44 4.27
N VAL A 91 -13.25 -2.23 5.29
CA VAL A 91 -12.27 -2.77 6.24
C VAL A 91 -12.28 -4.29 6.26
N ALA A 92 -11.14 -4.88 6.61
CA ALA A 92 -11.02 -6.31 6.84
C ALA A 92 -10.05 -6.62 7.97
N ASP A 93 -10.09 -7.85 8.44
CA ASP A 93 -9.05 -8.41 9.29
C ASP A 93 -7.99 -9.04 8.37
N VAL A 94 -6.75 -8.52 8.42
CA VAL A 94 -5.63 -9.01 7.61
C VAL A 94 -4.93 -10.13 8.38
N HIS A 95 -5.03 -11.35 7.86
CA HIS A 95 -4.36 -12.52 8.40
C HIS A 95 -3.04 -12.72 7.67
N VAL A 96 -1.95 -12.79 8.41
CA VAL A 96 -0.59 -13.00 7.88
C VAL A 96 0.02 -14.21 8.56
N GLU A 97 0.69 -15.05 7.79
CA GLU A 97 1.48 -16.19 8.28
C GLU A 97 2.89 -16.14 7.68
N SER A 98 3.88 -16.55 8.47
CA SER A 98 5.24 -16.73 7.97
C SER A 98 5.26 -17.60 6.72
N SER A 99 6.07 -17.24 5.73
CA SER A 99 6.07 -17.93 4.45
C SER A 99 7.40 -17.80 3.72
N LYS A 100 7.72 -18.83 2.92
CA LYS A 100 8.84 -18.76 1.98
C LYS A 100 8.38 -17.99 0.74
N MET A 101 8.85 -16.77 0.61
CA MET A 101 8.48 -15.87 -0.48
C MET A 101 9.46 -15.96 -1.65
N LYS A 102 9.01 -15.49 -2.82
CA LYS A 102 9.84 -15.24 -4.01
C LYS A 102 10.38 -13.80 -3.96
N PRO A 103 11.48 -13.50 -4.71
CA PRO A 103 11.95 -12.14 -4.89
C PRO A 103 10.84 -11.22 -5.40
N LEU A 104 10.76 -10.00 -4.89
CA LEU A 104 9.72 -9.05 -5.23
C LEU A 104 9.96 -8.43 -6.63
N LYS A 105 8.88 -8.25 -7.38
CA LYS A 105 8.89 -7.52 -8.65
C LYS A 105 7.80 -6.45 -8.61
N VAL A 106 8.21 -5.21 -8.42
CA VAL A 106 7.33 -4.05 -8.39
C VAL A 106 7.52 -3.27 -9.68
N ASN A 107 6.44 -3.01 -10.40
CA ASN A 107 6.43 -2.18 -11.60
C ASN A 107 5.72 -0.84 -11.33
N LYS A 108 5.81 0.09 -12.29
CA LYS A 108 5.24 1.44 -12.17
C LYS A 108 3.74 1.42 -11.86
N ASN A 109 2.97 0.50 -12.42
CA ASN A 109 1.52 0.45 -12.22
C ASN A 109 1.15 0.04 -10.78
N LEU A 110 1.95 -0.83 -10.17
CA LEU A 110 1.75 -1.27 -8.78
C LEU A 110 2.28 -0.25 -7.78
N PHE A 111 3.29 0.54 -8.17
CA PHE A 111 3.94 1.51 -7.30
C PHE A 111 2.96 2.51 -6.69
N THR A 112 2.00 3.02 -7.47
CA THR A 112 1.03 4.03 -7.01
C THR A 112 0.22 3.58 -5.79
N SER A 113 -0.08 2.28 -5.68
CA SER A 113 -0.86 1.71 -4.58
C SER A 113 -0.03 1.27 -3.37
N CYS A 114 1.31 1.44 -3.42
CA CYS A 114 2.23 0.99 -2.36
C CYS A 114 3.45 1.91 -2.16
N GLN A 115 3.35 3.19 -2.52
CA GLN A 115 4.49 4.13 -2.45
C GLN A 115 5.12 4.21 -1.06
N ASP A 116 4.27 4.26 -0.03
CA ASP A 116 4.72 4.41 1.35
C ASP A 116 5.28 3.11 1.93
N GLU A 117 4.96 1.98 1.30
CA GLU A 117 5.41 0.66 1.71
C GLU A 117 6.70 0.20 1.01
N VAL A 118 7.20 0.93 0.01
CA VAL A 118 8.46 0.57 -0.66
C VAL A 118 9.63 0.42 0.31
N PRO A 119 9.82 1.29 1.32
CA PRO A 119 10.90 1.10 2.29
C PRO A 119 10.81 -0.24 3.04
N ILE A 120 9.65 -0.60 3.55
CA ILE A 120 9.49 -1.89 4.26
C ILE A 120 9.59 -3.08 3.30
N MET A 121 9.15 -2.95 2.05
CA MET A 121 9.36 -3.97 1.01
C MET A 121 10.83 -4.14 0.67
N THR A 122 11.62 -3.07 0.69
CA THR A 122 13.08 -3.14 0.46
C THR A 122 13.76 -3.91 1.58
N ILE A 123 13.41 -3.63 2.84
CA ILE A 123 13.91 -4.41 3.99
C ILE A 123 13.51 -5.89 3.83
N LEU A 124 12.24 -6.16 3.52
CA LEU A 124 11.78 -7.54 3.31
C LEU A 124 12.60 -8.23 2.20
N ALA A 125 12.87 -7.53 1.10
CA ALA A 125 13.62 -8.04 -0.04
C ALA A 125 15.05 -8.47 0.33
N CYS A 126 15.69 -7.84 1.31
CA CYS A 126 17.03 -8.23 1.80
C CYS A 126 17.06 -9.65 2.38
N PHE A 127 15.92 -10.19 2.81
CA PHE A 127 15.80 -11.54 3.38
C PHE A 127 15.25 -12.57 2.40
N LEU A 128 14.94 -12.17 1.16
CA LEU A 128 14.42 -13.07 0.14
C LEU A 128 15.55 -13.67 -0.73
N PRO A 129 15.37 -14.90 -1.26
CA PRO A 129 16.37 -15.50 -2.12
C PRO A 129 16.37 -14.83 -3.51
N GLY A 130 17.53 -14.39 -3.99
CA GLY A 130 17.70 -13.80 -5.31
C GLY A 130 17.39 -12.31 -5.39
N ALA A 131 17.33 -11.74 -6.59
CA ALA A 131 17.18 -10.32 -6.81
C ALA A 131 15.73 -9.86 -6.84
N SER A 132 15.38 -8.92 -5.98
CA SER A 132 14.13 -8.17 -6.04
C SER A 132 14.30 -6.90 -6.88
N ILE A 133 13.29 -6.53 -7.66
CA ILE A 133 13.37 -5.44 -8.62
C ILE A 133 12.20 -4.47 -8.39
N PHE A 134 12.53 -3.20 -8.20
CA PHE A 134 11.57 -2.11 -8.06
C PHE A 134 11.76 -1.14 -9.23
N LYS A 135 10.73 -0.97 -10.06
CA LYS A 135 10.73 -0.07 -11.24
C LYS A 135 9.66 1.01 -11.09
N GLY A 136 9.94 2.22 -11.57
CA GLY A 136 9.01 3.34 -11.55
C GLY A 136 8.87 3.96 -10.15
N ILE A 137 9.94 3.91 -9.35
CA ILE A 137 9.97 4.41 -7.96
C ILE A 137 10.64 5.80 -7.85
N GLU A 138 10.86 6.47 -8.97
CA GLU A 138 11.61 7.74 -9.05
C GLU A 138 11.00 8.83 -8.17
N ASP A 139 9.68 8.85 -8.02
CA ASP A 139 8.96 9.82 -7.20
C ASP A 139 9.33 9.76 -5.71
N LEU A 140 9.92 8.64 -5.25
CA LEU A 140 10.43 8.53 -3.88
C LEU A 140 11.62 9.45 -3.59
N ALA A 141 12.30 9.93 -4.63
CA ALA A 141 13.37 10.91 -4.49
C ALA A 141 12.84 12.31 -4.13
N ASN A 142 11.57 12.58 -4.42
CA ASN A 142 10.92 13.89 -4.27
C ASN A 142 9.93 13.94 -3.08
N LYS A 143 10.06 13.02 -2.13
CA LYS A 143 9.30 13.03 -0.87
C LYS A 143 9.94 13.98 0.16
N GLU A 144 9.48 13.98 1.41
CA GLU A 144 10.00 14.81 2.51
C GLU A 144 11.53 14.64 2.69
N SER A 145 12.04 13.47 2.33
CA SER A 145 13.46 13.15 2.16
C SER A 145 13.63 12.33 0.89
N ASN A 146 14.84 12.27 0.35
CA ASN A 146 15.13 11.38 -0.77
C ASN A 146 15.17 9.93 -0.26
N ARG A 147 13.98 9.29 -0.24
CA ARG A 147 13.81 7.93 0.31
C ARG A 147 14.69 6.90 -0.38
N ILE A 148 14.99 7.08 -1.68
CA ILE A 148 15.90 6.16 -2.41
C ILE A 148 17.30 6.22 -1.81
N LYS A 149 17.85 7.43 -1.61
CA LYS A 149 19.18 7.60 -0.99
C LYS A 149 19.20 7.08 0.45
N GLU A 150 18.14 7.28 1.22
CA GLU A 150 18.09 6.78 2.59
C GLU A 150 18.04 5.25 2.64
N MET A 151 17.27 4.60 1.76
CA MET A 151 17.25 3.14 1.66
C MET A 151 18.60 2.53 1.22
N GLN A 152 19.42 3.26 0.46
CA GLN A 152 20.76 2.80 0.04
C GLN A 152 21.79 2.78 1.18
N LYS A 153 21.51 3.43 2.31
CA LYS A 153 22.41 3.47 3.47
C LYS A 153 22.22 2.27 4.41
N ILE A 154 21.17 1.50 4.23
CA ILE A 154 20.83 0.31 5.01
C ILE A 154 21.52 -0.92 4.39
#